data_b19402dfafe51a0b2745deaee0184a91
#
_entry.id   b19402dfafe51a0b2745deaee0184a91
#
_cell.length_a   1.000
_cell.length_b   1.000
_cell.length_c   1.000
_cell.angle_alpha   90.00
_cell.angle_beta   90.00
_cell.angle_gamma   90.00
#
_symmetry.space_group_name_H-M   'P 1'
#
loop_
_entity.id
_entity.type
_entity.pdbx_description
1 polymer ?
#
loop_
_entity_poly.entity_id
_entity_poly.type
_entity_poly.pdbx_seq_one_letter_code
_entity_poly.pdbx_strand_id
1 'polypeptide(L)'
;EGFFNDRTLAAMDALVAAGMEIASHSVSHSDIYASLPLGDGSEQYPTYQPRVRALGDTQGATVMGELRVSRFLLEQLTGRSVVSFRPGYLATPPRLPEALAASGYRFSSSATAGNLTTHLPFRTNTQRMYSDETTVFEFPIAIEDEIPPIMDQRVEEAVELAEKLARYGASYVMLLHPNEVDHKYRFLEQILPRLKPFAWFGTMSQYGSWWAARDKVEVDVLAQRGQIVLNVQAQEPIKDLVFELPTGLQPVSGSAMQKLSDGRWLFRDIPAGTIMIDLHH
;
A
#
# COMPACT_ATOMS: atom_id res chain seq x y z
N GLU A 1 -19.42 -15.71 14.93
CA GLU A 1 -20.85 -15.70 14.49
C GLU A 1 -21.46 -14.28 14.41
N GLY A 2 -20.95 -13.27 15.12
CA GLY A 2 -21.52 -11.92 15.11
C GLY A 2 -21.16 -11.03 13.90
N PHE A 3 -20.12 -11.35 13.17
CA PHE A 3 -19.63 -10.52 12.07
C PHE A 3 -20.29 -10.78 10.71
N PHE A 4 -20.81 -11.98 10.47
CA PHE A 4 -21.46 -12.36 9.22
C PHE A 4 -22.98 -12.39 9.39
N ASN A 5 -23.57 -11.22 9.48
CA ASN A 5 -25.01 -11.03 9.47
C ASN A 5 -25.42 -10.24 8.21
N ASP A 6 -26.70 -10.25 7.86
CA ASP A 6 -27.22 -9.60 6.64
C ASP A 6 -26.83 -8.12 6.55
N ARG A 7 -26.76 -7.41 7.67
CA ARG A 7 -26.37 -6.00 7.70
C ARG A 7 -24.90 -5.80 7.33
N THR A 8 -24.02 -6.64 7.86
CA THR A 8 -22.58 -6.59 7.55
C THR A 8 -22.32 -6.97 6.09
N LEU A 9 -23.00 -8.00 5.59
CA LEU A 9 -22.89 -8.42 4.19
C LEU A 9 -23.38 -7.31 3.24
N ALA A 10 -24.55 -6.72 3.53
CA ALA A 10 -25.05 -5.59 2.74
C ALA A 10 -24.10 -4.37 2.76
N ALA A 11 -23.45 -4.11 3.90
CA ALA A 11 -22.44 -3.04 3.98
C ALA A 11 -21.19 -3.36 3.14
N MET A 12 -20.73 -4.61 3.15
CA MET A 12 -19.61 -5.05 2.29
C MET A 12 -19.96 -4.90 0.79
N ASP A 13 -21.16 -5.32 0.39
CA ASP A 13 -21.64 -5.16 -0.98
C ASP A 13 -21.69 -3.69 -1.40
N ALA A 14 -22.16 -2.80 -0.52
CA ALA A 14 -22.20 -1.38 -0.77
C ALA A 14 -20.78 -0.78 -0.95
N LEU A 15 -19.81 -1.20 -0.13
CA LEU A 15 -18.40 -0.77 -0.25
C LEU A 15 -17.80 -1.26 -1.58
N VAL A 16 -18.04 -2.52 -1.93
CA VAL A 16 -17.57 -3.10 -3.21
C VAL A 16 -18.19 -2.37 -4.40
N ALA A 17 -19.49 -2.07 -4.35
CA ALA A 17 -20.19 -1.31 -5.40
C ALA A 17 -19.68 0.13 -5.52
N ALA A 18 -19.25 0.74 -4.41
CA ALA A 18 -18.62 2.05 -4.38
C ALA A 18 -17.15 2.06 -4.87
N GLY A 19 -16.61 0.91 -5.28
CA GLY A 19 -15.23 0.79 -5.77
C GLY A 19 -14.18 0.70 -4.66
N MET A 20 -14.59 0.50 -3.40
CA MET A 20 -13.69 0.30 -2.28
C MET A 20 -13.05 -1.08 -2.33
N GLU A 21 -11.84 -1.19 -1.84
CA GLU A 21 -11.16 -2.46 -1.67
C GLU A 21 -11.54 -3.10 -0.33
N ILE A 22 -11.85 -4.38 -0.36
CA ILE A 22 -11.96 -5.20 0.86
C ILE A 22 -10.61 -5.87 1.07
N ALA A 23 -9.98 -5.60 2.19
CA ALA A 23 -8.69 -6.14 2.60
C ALA A 23 -8.82 -7.00 3.85
N SER A 24 -7.84 -7.88 4.08
CA SER A 24 -7.84 -8.74 5.26
C SER A 24 -7.30 -8.02 6.49
N HIS A 25 -7.92 -8.33 7.63
CA HIS A 25 -7.52 -7.83 8.95
C HIS A 25 -7.37 -8.97 9.98
N SER A 26 -7.01 -10.18 9.52
CA SER A 26 -7.00 -11.45 10.23
C SER A 26 -8.40 -12.07 10.46
N VAL A 27 -8.48 -13.24 11.08
CA VAL A 27 -9.74 -13.91 11.45
C VAL A 27 -10.19 -13.49 12.86
N SER A 28 -9.26 -13.57 13.81
CA SER A 28 -9.59 -13.43 15.24
C SER A 28 -9.35 -12.01 15.80
N HIS A 29 -8.65 -11.16 15.05
CA HIS A 29 -8.18 -9.86 15.54
C HIS A 29 -7.49 -9.96 16.91
N SER A 30 -6.61 -10.98 17.04
CA SER A 30 -5.92 -11.30 18.29
C SER A 30 -4.94 -10.20 18.69
N ASP A 31 -4.98 -9.76 19.92
CA ASP A 31 -4.03 -8.80 20.50
C ASP A 31 -2.63 -9.40 20.72
N ILE A 32 -2.54 -10.75 20.78
CA ILE A 32 -1.26 -11.47 20.83
C ILE A 32 -0.78 -11.93 19.45
N TYR A 33 -1.29 -11.36 18.35
CA TYR A 33 -0.97 -11.77 16.99
C TYR A 33 0.54 -11.85 16.73
N ALA A 34 1.33 -10.92 17.27
CA ALA A 34 2.79 -10.90 17.13
C ALA A 34 3.49 -12.12 17.72
N SER A 35 2.88 -12.82 18.68
CA SER A 35 3.43 -14.00 19.36
C SER A 35 2.77 -15.31 18.96
N LEU A 36 1.82 -15.30 18.01
CA LEU A 36 1.22 -16.53 17.52
C LEU A 36 2.25 -17.44 16.83
N PRO A 37 2.11 -18.76 16.95
CA PRO A 37 2.93 -19.69 16.17
C PRO A 37 2.67 -19.49 14.67
N LEU A 38 3.68 -19.75 13.85
CA LEU A 38 3.57 -19.56 12.40
C LEU A 38 2.44 -20.41 11.78
N GLY A 39 2.27 -21.62 12.24
CA GLY A 39 1.44 -22.64 11.57
C GLY A 39 2.24 -23.41 10.52
N ASP A 40 1.65 -24.47 10.00
CA ASP A 40 2.27 -25.37 9.00
C ASP A 40 1.75 -25.16 7.58
N GLY A 41 0.75 -24.26 7.40
CA GLY A 41 0.11 -23.98 6.11
C GLY A 41 -1.01 -24.95 5.73
N SER A 42 -1.37 -25.89 6.61
CA SER A 42 -2.53 -26.80 6.41
C SER A 42 -3.86 -26.18 6.87
N GLU A 43 -3.80 -25.05 7.55
CA GLU A 43 -4.96 -24.36 8.10
C GLU A 43 -5.92 -23.96 6.98
N GLN A 44 -7.18 -24.34 7.15
CA GLN A 44 -8.22 -24.09 6.16
C GLN A 44 -9.62 -24.01 6.80
N TYR A 45 -10.51 -23.29 6.14
CA TYR A 45 -11.94 -23.31 6.48
C TYR A 45 -12.56 -24.66 6.07
N PRO A 46 -13.48 -25.27 6.87
CA PRO A 46 -14.03 -24.76 8.13
C PRO A 46 -13.31 -25.27 9.38
N THR A 47 -12.20 -26.00 9.26
CA THR A 47 -11.52 -26.65 10.40
C THR A 47 -10.74 -25.67 11.26
N TYR A 48 -10.26 -24.57 10.70
CA TYR A 48 -9.57 -23.52 11.44
C TYR A 48 -10.56 -22.66 12.21
N GLN A 49 -10.55 -22.75 13.52
CA GLN A 49 -11.49 -22.06 14.42
C GLN A 49 -10.74 -21.49 15.63
N PRO A 50 -10.04 -20.35 15.49
CA PRO A 50 -9.38 -19.69 16.61
C PRO A 50 -10.42 -19.16 17.60
N ARG A 51 -10.07 -19.15 18.89
CA ARG A 51 -10.95 -18.67 19.96
C ARG A 51 -10.25 -17.60 20.78
N VAL A 52 -10.75 -16.39 20.70
CA VAL A 52 -10.38 -15.29 21.60
C VAL A 52 -11.23 -15.42 22.86
N ARG A 53 -10.62 -15.70 24.00
CA ARG A 53 -11.30 -15.83 25.30
C ARG A 53 -11.26 -14.54 26.09
N ALA A 54 -10.12 -13.86 26.06
CA ALA A 54 -9.88 -12.59 26.73
C ALA A 54 -8.70 -11.90 26.08
N LEU A 55 -8.44 -10.66 26.46
CA LEU A 55 -7.23 -9.95 26.07
C LEU A 55 -6.00 -10.79 26.50
N GLY A 56 -5.09 -11.06 25.57
CA GLY A 56 -3.92 -11.90 25.79
C GLY A 56 -4.16 -13.41 25.75
N ASP A 57 -5.40 -13.87 25.52
CA ASP A 57 -5.75 -15.32 25.47
C ASP A 57 -6.48 -15.67 24.16
N THR A 58 -5.71 -16.00 23.15
CA THR A 58 -6.22 -16.56 21.89
C THR A 58 -5.71 -17.98 21.71
N GLN A 59 -6.63 -18.94 21.55
CA GLN A 59 -6.31 -20.36 21.45
C GLN A 59 -6.57 -20.90 20.05
N GLY A 60 -5.70 -21.81 19.59
CA GLY A 60 -5.80 -22.46 18.28
C GLY A 60 -5.51 -21.55 17.10
N ALA A 61 -4.99 -20.33 17.35
CA ALA A 61 -4.62 -19.39 16.29
C ALA A 61 -3.17 -19.63 15.83
N THR A 62 -2.95 -19.47 14.51
CA THR A 62 -1.64 -19.45 13.88
C THR A 62 -1.59 -18.31 12.88
N VAL A 63 -0.40 -17.77 12.59
CA VAL A 63 -0.25 -16.70 11.60
C VAL A 63 -0.77 -17.14 10.23
N MET A 64 -0.44 -18.34 9.78
CA MET A 64 -0.90 -18.88 8.50
C MET A 64 -2.42 -19.06 8.45
N GLY A 65 -3.03 -19.55 9.54
CA GLY A 65 -4.48 -19.72 9.63
C GLY A 65 -5.22 -18.39 9.59
N GLU A 66 -4.75 -17.42 10.34
CA GLU A 66 -5.30 -16.04 10.35
C GLU A 66 -5.28 -15.40 8.95
N LEU A 67 -4.22 -15.61 8.20
CA LEU A 67 -4.06 -15.06 6.85
C LEU A 67 -4.89 -15.82 5.81
N ARG A 68 -4.71 -17.12 5.73
CA ARG A 68 -5.33 -17.97 4.68
C ARG A 68 -6.85 -18.03 4.79
N VAL A 69 -7.34 -18.25 6.00
CA VAL A 69 -8.79 -18.40 6.22
C VAL A 69 -9.51 -17.06 6.09
N SER A 70 -8.93 -15.96 6.59
CA SER A 70 -9.48 -14.63 6.37
C SER A 70 -9.58 -14.30 4.89
N ARG A 71 -8.50 -14.50 4.13
CA ARG A 71 -8.50 -14.30 2.68
C ARG A 71 -9.56 -15.13 1.98
N PHE A 72 -9.60 -16.43 2.25
CA PHE A 72 -10.59 -17.34 1.64
C PHE A 72 -12.02 -16.87 1.90
N LEU A 73 -12.36 -16.55 3.15
CA LEU A 73 -13.72 -16.13 3.52
C LEU A 73 -14.10 -14.81 2.81
N LEU A 74 -13.22 -13.82 2.80
CA LEU A 74 -13.47 -12.55 2.13
C LEU A 74 -13.60 -12.71 0.61
N GLU A 75 -12.79 -13.56 -0.02
CA GLU A 75 -12.90 -13.87 -1.46
C GLU A 75 -14.22 -14.58 -1.79
N GLN A 76 -14.67 -15.52 -0.94
CA GLN A 76 -15.99 -16.16 -1.10
C GLN A 76 -17.15 -15.18 -0.96
N LEU A 77 -17.06 -14.25 -0.03
CA LEU A 77 -18.14 -13.28 0.26
C LEU A 77 -18.20 -12.17 -0.82
N THR A 78 -17.07 -11.74 -1.33
CA THR A 78 -17.02 -10.58 -2.24
C THR A 78 -16.94 -10.97 -3.71
N GLY A 79 -16.57 -12.21 -4.02
CA GLY A 79 -16.26 -12.66 -5.37
C GLY A 79 -15.03 -11.98 -5.99
N ARG A 80 -14.18 -11.35 -5.17
CA ARG A 80 -12.99 -10.58 -5.59
C ARG A 80 -11.74 -11.09 -4.90
N SER A 81 -10.59 -10.98 -5.57
CA SER A 81 -9.29 -11.30 -4.96
C SER A 81 -8.96 -10.35 -3.83
N VAL A 82 -8.53 -10.90 -2.71
CA VAL A 82 -8.07 -10.17 -1.53
C VAL A 82 -6.54 -10.23 -1.50
N VAL A 83 -5.90 -9.12 -1.82
CA VAL A 83 -4.44 -9.03 -2.01
C VAL A 83 -3.74 -8.13 -1.00
N SER A 84 -4.51 -7.40 -0.18
CA SER A 84 -4.01 -6.46 0.82
C SER A 84 -4.30 -6.94 2.24
N PHE A 85 -3.38 -6.65 3.15
CA PHE A 85 -3.46 -7.05 4.55
C PHE A 85 -3.02 -5.92 5.50
N ARG A 86 -3.67 -5.86 6.65
CA ARG A 86 -3.23 -5.08 7.81
C ARG A 86 -3.50 -5.91 9.07
N PRO A 87 -2.52 -6.11 9.96
CA PRO A 87 -2.79 -6.82 11.22
C PRO A 87 -3.57 -5.95 12.20
N GLY A 88 -4.38 -6.57 13.03
CA GLY A 88 -4.91 -5.91 14.22
C GLY A 88 -3.80 -5.41 15.12
N TYR A 89 -4.00 -4.27 15.79
CA TYR A 89 -3.01 -3.65 16.69
C TYR A 89 -1.66 -3.32 16.03
N LEU A 90 -1.58 -3.33 14.70
CA LEU A 90 -0.31 -3.28 13.95
C LEU A 90 0.72 -4.32 14.44
N ALA A 91 0.23 -5.43 14.98
CA ALA A 91 1.04 -6.48 15.57
C ALA A 91 1.74 -7.30 14.48
N THR A 92 3.08 -7.33 14.48
CA THR A 92 3.87 -7.90 13.39
C THR A 92 4.66 -9.12 13.88
N PRO A 93 4.21 -10.35 13.59
CA PRO A 93 5.01 -11.57 13.85
C PRO A 93 6.34 -11.53 13.09
N PRO A 94 7.42 -12.13 13.63
CA PRO A 94 8.76 -12.09 13.01
C PRO A 94 8.80 -12.59 11.56
N ARG A 95 7.92 -13.54 11.19
CA ARG A 95 7.84 -14.14 9.85
C ARG A 95 6.61 -13.71 9.06
N LEU A 96 6.04 -12.55 9.38
CA LEU A 96 4.86 -12.03 8.67
C LEU A 96 5.12 -11.86 7.15
N PRO A 97 6.27 -11.32 6.69
CA PRO A 97 6.53 -11.16 5.26
C PRO A 97 6.42 -12.46 4.46
N GLU A 98 7.03 -13.53 4.95
CA GLU A 98 6.97 -14.85 4.30
C GLU A 98 5.57 -15.44 4.34
N ALA A 99 4.88 -15.32 5.47
CA ALA A 99 3.52 -15.82 5.64
C ALA A 99 2.55 -15.12 4.70
N LEU A 100 2.68 -13.80 4.52
CA LEU A 100 1.90 -13.01 3.57
C LEU A 100 2.15 -13.47 2.13
N ALA A 101 3.42 -13.61 1.73
CA ALA A 101 3.80 -14.10 0.40
C ALA A 101 3.25 -15.51 0.14
N ALA A 102 3.44 -16.43 1.10
CA ALA A 102 2.95 -17.81 1.01
C ALA A 102 1.41 -17.91 0.99
N SER A 103 0.72 -16.93 1.58
CA SER A 103 -0.74 -16.83 1.56
C SER A 103 -1.28 -16.05 0.36
N GLY A 104 -0.42 -15.56 -0.55
CA GLY A 104 -0.78 -14.89 -1.78
C GLY A 104 -1.19 -13.42 -1.61
N TYR A 105 -0.86 -12.78 -0.50
CA TYR A 105 -0.94 -11.34 -0.37
C TYR A 105 0.18 -10.66 -1.15
N ARG A 106 -0.09 -9.46 -1.63
CA ARG A 106 0.85 -8.65 -2.40
C ARG A 106 1.19 -7.34 -1.70
N PHE A 107 0.28 -6.83 -0.89
CA PHE A 107 0.37 -5.53 -0.25
C PHE A 107 0.10 -5.64 1.24
N SER A 108 0.90 -4.94 2.03
CA SER A 108 0.80 -4.86 3.48
C SER A 108 0.83 -3.41 3.91
N SER A 109 0.12 -3.09 4.97
CA SER A 109 0.19 -1.82 5.67
C SER A 109 0.20 -2.10 7.16
N SER A 110 1.32 -2.64 7.65
CA SER A 110 1.46 -3.27 8.96
C SER A 110 2.22 -2.42 9.96
N ALA A 111 2.84 -1.32 9.52
CA ALA A 111 3.65 -0.49 10.38
C ALA A 111 3.55 1.01 10.04
N THR A 112 3.80 1.84 11.04
CA THR A 112 3.82 3.29 10.85
C THR A 112 5.12 3.76 10.19
N ALA A 113 5.04 4.84 9.44
CA ALA A 113 6.20 5.47 8.82
C ALA A 113 7.26 5.91 9.84
N GLY A 114 6.84 6.28 11.05
CA GLY A 114 7.74 6.61 12.16
C GLY A 114 8.59 5.42 12.59
N ASN A 115 8.00 4.23 12.69
CA ASN A 115 8.72 3.00 13.04
C ASN A 115 9.65 2.52 11.91
N LEU A 116 9.24 2.73 10.66
CA LEU A 116 9.98 2.31 9.47
C LEU A 116 10.99 3.37 8.98
N THR A 117 10.90 4.60 9.49
CA THR A 117 11.71 5.75 9.06
C THR A 117 11.62 6.07 7.57
N THR A 118 10.50 5.69 6.93
CA THR A 118 10.21 5.97 5.53
C THR A 118 8.72 6.10 5.27
N HIS A 119 8.35 6.91 4.26
CA HIS A 119 7.00 6.97 3.69
C HIS A 119 6.94 6.35 2.29
N LEU A 120 8.06 5.84 1.79
CA LEU A 120 8.10 5.16 0.49
C LEU A 120 7.71 3.70 0.66
N PRO A 121 6.86 3.15 -0.20
CA PRO A 121 6.63 1.72 -0.24
C PRO A 121 7.93 0.97 -0.59
N PHE A 122 8.09 -0.21 -0.02
CA PHE A 122 9.27 -1.04 -0.24
C PHE A 122 8.90 -2.53 -0.18
N ARG A 123 9.72 -3.37 -0.82
CA ARG A 123 9.59 -4.83 -0.70
C ARG A 123 9.98 -5.27 0.69
N THR A 124 9.14 -6.10 1.28
CA THR A 124 9.48 -6.71 2.57
C THR A 124 10.55 -7.78 2.39
N ASN A 125 11.38 -7.99 3.39
CA ASN A 125 12.37 -9.05 3.41
C ASN A 125 12.32 -9.84 4.72
N THR A 126 12.90 -11.05 4.70
CA THR A 126 12.80 -11.98 5.80
C THR A 126 13.89 -11.76 6.86
N GLN A 127 15.08 -11.36 6.45
CA GLN A 127 16.25 -11.26 7.33
C GLN A 127 16.95 -9.91 7.25
N ARG A 128 16.24 -8.88 6.74
CA ARG A 128 16.80 -7.56 6.43
C ARG A 128 17.99 -7.61 5.45
N MET A 129 18.01 -8.64 4.60
CA MET A 129 19.00 -8.84 3.57
C MET A 129 18.36 -8.68 2.19
N TYR A 130 19.03 -7.99 1.27
CA TYR A 130 18.52 -7.76 -0.08
C TYR A 130 18.23 -9.03 -0.88
N SER A 131 18.94 -10.12 -0.59
CA SER A 131 18.73 -11.42 -1.24
C SER A 131 17.43 -12.12 -0.86
N ASP A 132 16.77 -11.66 0.20
CA ASP A 132 15.62 -12.35 0.80
C ASP A 132 14.34 -11.52 0.68
N GLU A 133 14.25 -10.65 -0.33
CA GLU A 133 13.04 -9.90 -0.62
C GLU A 133 11.89 -10.81 -0.99
N THR A 134 10.74 -10.53 -0.42
CA THR A 134 9.48 -11.18 -0.78
C THR A 134 8.81 -10.48 -1.96
N THR A 135 7.70 -11.03 -2.43
CA THR A 135 6.84 -10.36 -3.44
C THR A 135 5.87 -9.34 -2.82
N VAL A 136 5.91 -9.14 -1.51
CA VAL A 136 5.00 -8.28 -0.76
C VAL A 136 5.60 -6.90 -0.58
N PHE A 137 4.82 -5.87 -0.91
CA PHE A 137 5.17 -4.47 -0.64
C PHE A 137 4.53 -3.99 0.65
N GLU A 138 5.32 -3.36 1.51
CA GLU A 138 4.82 -2.63 2.69
C GLU A 138 4.53 -1.17 2.32
N PHE A 139 3.38 -0.68 2.75
CA PHE A 139 2.92 0.70 2.59
C PHE A 139 2.84 1.35 3.97
N PRO A 140 3.85 2.15 4.36
CA PRO A 140 3.91 2.77 5.68
C PRO A 140 2.71 3.66 5.97
N ILE A 141 2.16 3.53 7.19
CA ILE A 141 1.05 4.38 7.65
C ILE A 141 1.62 5.74 8.03
N ALA A 142 1.13 6.79 7.36
CA ALA A 142 1.60 8.16 7.57
C ALA A 142 0.91 8.85 8.76
N ILE A 143 -0.37 8.54 8.98
CA ILE A 143 -1.19 9.11 10.06
C ILE A 143 -2.21 8.07 10.54
N GLU A 144 -2.48 8.07 11.83
CA GLU A 144 -3.48 7.21 12.46
C GLU A 144 -4.32 7.97 13.49
N ASP A 145 -5.50 7.43 13.81
CA ASP A 145 -6.49 8.11 14.66
C ASP A 145 -6.37 7.81 16.16
N GLU A 146 -5.54 6.85 16.56
CA GLU A 146 -5.35 6.49 17.97
C GLU A 146 -4.31 7.37 18.70
N ILE A 147 -3.53 8.16 17.95
CA ILE A 147 -2.54 9.07 18.54
C ILE A 147 -3.18 10.44 18.82
N PRO A 148 -3.13 10.94 20.07
CA PRO A 148 -3.60 12.27 20.39
C PRO A 148 -2.75 13.38 19.73
N PRO A 149 -3.35 14.58 19.50
CA PRO A 149 -4.74 14.92 19.71
C PRO A 149 -5.69 14.26 18.69
N ILE A 150 -7.01 14.33 18.94
CA ILE A 150 -8.02 13.76 18.03
C ILE A 150 -7.90 14.34 16.61
N MET A 151 -8.37 13.57 15.62
CA MET A 151 -8.06 13.82 14.20
C MET A 151 -8.39 15.23 13.71
N ASP A 152 -9.57 15.78 14.04
CA ASP A 152 -9.99 17.11 13.58
C ASP A 152 -9.13 18.26 14.12
N GLN A 153 -8.34 18.05 15.16
CA GLN A 153 -7.35 19.00 15.67
C GLN A 153 -5.99 18.90 14.95
N ARG A 154 -5.80 17.89 14.10
CA ARG A 154 -4.54 17.59 13.39
C ARG A 154 -4.59 17.91 11.89
N VAL A 155 -5.61 18.60 11.42
CA VAL A 155 -5.82 18.87 9.99
C VAL A 155 -4.63 19.60 9.37
N GLU A 156 -4.13 20.66 10.02
CA GLU A 156 -3.02 21.44 9.47
C GLU A 156 -1.73 20.61 9.35
N GLU A 157 -1.36 19.91 10.40
CA GLU A 157 -0.18 19.01 10.39
C GLU A 157 -0.32 17.91 9.32
N ALA A 158 -1.52 17.37 9.18
CA ALA A 158 -1.80 16.32 8.21
C ALA A 158 -1.69 16.83 6.75
N VAL A 159 -2.14 18.06 6.48
CA VAL A 159 -1.99 18.69 5.17
C VAL A 159 -0.53 19.02 4.88
N GLU A 160 0.18 19.64 5.83
CA GLU A 160 1.60 19.96 5.67
C GLU A 160 2.45 18.71 5.39
N LEU A 161 2.15 17.61 6.10
CA LEU A 161 2.78 16.32 5.84
C LEU A 161 2.48 15.83 4.42
N ALA A 162 1.21 15.87 3.99
CA ALA A 162 0.81 15.43 2.67
C ALA A 162 1.48 16.26 1.54
N GLU A 163 1.56 17.57 1.68
CA GLU A 163 2.26 18.46 0.75
C GLU A 163 3.76 18.15 0.68
N LYS A 164 4.37 17.87 1.83
CA LYS A 164 5.77 17.46 1.90
C LYS A 164 5.98 16.14 1.18
N LEU A 165 5.14 15.13 1.45
CA LEU A 165 5.23 13.83 0.81
C LEU A 165 5.00 13.91 -0.70
N ALA A 166 4.06 14.73 -1.17
CA ALA A 166 3.81 14.95 -2.59
C ALA A 166 5.05 15.51 -3.32
N ARG A 167 5.81 16.39 -2.67
CA ARG A 167 7.06 16.93 -3.26
C ARG A 167 8.12 15.86 -3.47
N TYR A 168 8.13 14.83 -2.64
CA TYR A 168 9.10 13.72 -2.72
C TYR A 168 8.54 12.48 -3.42
N GLY A 169 7.30 12.51 -3.90
CA GLY A 169 6.65 11.37 -4.55
C GLY A 169 6.40 10.19 -3.61
N ALA A 170 6.19 10.48 -2.32
CA ALA A 170 5.93 9.46 -1.30
C ALA A 170 4.45 9.14 -1.15
N SER A 171 4.14 8.02 -0.47
CA SER A 171 2.77 7.60 -0.19
C SER A 171 2.21 8.27 1.07
N TYR A 172 0.89 8.49 1.09
CA TYR A 172 0.18 9.00 2.24
C TYR A 172 -0.96 8.04 2.62
N VAL A 173 -0.65 7.10 3.50
CA VAL A 173 -1.62 6.10 3.98
C VAL A 173 -2.20 6.57 5.29
N MET A 174 -3.53 6.70 5.36
CA MET A 174 -4.27 7.02 6.59
C MET A 174 -4.87 5.75 7.19
N LEU A 175 -4.72 5.59 8.50
CA LEU A 175 -5.41 4.56 9.28
C LEU A 175 -6.50 5.22 10.11
N LEU A 176 -7.75 4.78 9.91
CA LEU A 176 -8.92 5.26 10.65
C LEU A 176 -9.76 4.06 11.09
N HIS A 177 -10.11 4.02 12.35
CA HIS A 177 -11.03 3.01 12.89
C HIS A 177 -12.48 3.47 12.73
N PRO A 178 -13.46 2.55 12.54
CA PRO A 178 -14.88 2.90 12.34
C PRO A 178 -15.64 3.18 13.63
N ASN A 179 -14.95 3.47 14.72
CA ASN A 179 -15.51 3.90 16.00
C ASN A 179 -15.28 5.41 16.21
N GLU A 180 -16.02 6.04 17.13
CA GLU A 180 -15.86 7.47 17.47
C GLU A 180 -15.73 8.38 16.24
N VAL A 181 -16.68 8.24 15.33
CA VAL A 181 -16.55 8.70 13.94
C VAL A 181 -16.63 10.23 13.76
N ASP A 182 -17.23 10.96 14.70
CA ASP A 182 -17.56 12.39 14.50
C ASP A 182 -16.34 13.28 14.19
N HIS A 183 -15.27 13.15 14.98
CA HIS A 183 -14.04 13.92 14.75
C HIS A 183 -13.28 13.45 13.49
N LYS A 184 -13.44 12.18 13.11
CA LYS A 184 -12.84 11.60 11.90
C LYS A 184 -13.57 12.09 10.64
N TYR A 185 -14.89 12.20 10.67
CA TYR A 185 -15.65 12.81 9.59
C TYR A 185 -15.29 14.28 9.40
N ARG A 186 -15.26 15.07 10.49
CA ARG A 186 -14.83 16.47 10.40
C ARG A 186 -13.41 16.61 9.86
N PHE A 187 -12.51 15.70 10.25
CA PHE A 187 -11.16 15.65 9.68
C PHE A 187 -11.20 15.39 8.17
N LEU A 188 -11.92 14.35 7.72
CA LEU A 188 -12.00 14.00 6.30
C LEU A 188 -12.65 15.11 5.47
N GLU A 189 -13.72 15.74 5.97
CA GLU A 189 -14.38 16.88 5.31
C GLU A 189 -13.42 18.06 5.09
N GLN A 190 -12.49 18.29 6.01
CA GLN A 190 -11.53 19.38 5.94
C GLN A 190 -10.31 19.03 5.10
N ILE A 191 -9.78 17.82 5.23
CA ILE A 191 -8.52 17.45 4.58
C ILE A 191 -8.70 17.06 3.11
N LEU A 192 -9.72 16.29 2.75
CA LEU A 192 -9.88 15.76 1.39
C LEU A 192 -9.95 16.85 0.31
N PRO A 193 -10.71 17.97 0.48
CA PRO A 193 -10.71 19.04 -0.50
C PRO A 193 -9.35 19.71 -0.69
N ARG A 194 -8.53 19.74 0.35
CA ARG A 194 -7.19 20.34 0.32
C ARG A 194 -6.15 19.45 -0.36
N LEU A 195 -6.32 18.13 -0.27
CA LEU A 195 -5.42 17.17 -0.92
C LEU A 195 -5.74 16.96 -2.41
N LYS A 196 -7.02 17.00 -2.80
CA LYS A 196 -7.47 16.76 -4.18
C LYS A 196 -6.70 17.51 -5.28
N PRO A 197 -6.24 18.75 -5.10
CA PRO A 197 -5.53 19.47 -6.15
C PRO A 197 -4.17 18.88 -6.53
N PHE A 198 -3.53 18.09 -5.65
CA PHE A 198 -2.18 17.58 -5.87
C PHE A 198 -1.99 16.09 -5.55
N ALA A 199 -3.01 15.43 -4.98
CA ALA A 199 -2.95 14.03 -4.62
C ALA A 199 -3.88 13.17 -5.47
N TRP A 200 -3.40 12.00 -5.87
CA TRP A 200 -4.23 10.93 -6.40
C TRP A 200 -4.78 10.08 -5.26
N PHE A 201 -6.05 9.69 -5.37
CA PHE A 201 -6.73 8.84 -4.40
C PHE A 201 -7.07 7.50 -5.02
N GLY A 202 -6.78 6.42 -4.34
CA GLY A 202 -7.09 5.08 -4.78
C GLY A 202 -6.97 4.05 -3.68
N THR A 203 -7.26 2.80 -4.05
CA THR A 203 -7.15 1.67 -3.15
C THR A 203 -5.69 1.20 -3.03
N MET A 204 -5.40 0.40 -2.00
CA MET A 204 -4.07 -0.20 -1.81
C MET A 204 -3.68 -1.06 -3.01
N SER A 205 -4.60 -1.87 -3.54
CA SER A 205 -4.32 -2.74 -4.68
C SER A 205 -4.06 -1.95 -5.98
N GLN A 206 -4.75 -0.83 -6.21
CA GLN A 206 -4.51 0.04 -7.36
C GLN A 206 -3.12 0.69 -7.28
N TYR A 207 -2.85 1.35 -6.16
CA TYR A 207 -1.57 2.01 -5.94
C TYR A 207 -0.41 1.01 -5.86
N GLY A 208 -0.61 -0.09 -5.14
CA GLY A 208 0.40 -1.14 -5.00
C GLY A 208 0.76 -1.82 -6.31
N SER A 209 -0.22 -2.04 -7.20
CA SER A 209 0.05 -2.60 -8.53
C SER A 209 0.85 -1.62 -9.40
N TRP A 210 0.52 -0.33 -9.35
CA TRP A 210 1.30 0.70 -10.02
C TRP A 210 2.73 0.78 -9.46
N TRP A 211 2.87 0.75 -8.11
CA TRP A 211 4.18 0.79 -7.46
C TRP A 211 5.04 -0.42 -7.82
N ALA A 212 4.44 -1.62 -7.86
CA ALA A 212 5.13 -2.84 -8.25
C ALA A 212 5.59 -2.82 -9.72
N ALA A 213 4.83 -2.18 -10.60
CA ALA A 213 5.24 -1.95 -12.00
C ALA A 213 6.38 -0.93 -12.07
N ARG A 214 6.28 0.18 -11.32
CA ARG A 214 7.31 1.21 -11.21
C ARG A 214 8.64 0.64 -10.71
N ASP A 215 8.61 -0.24 -9.73
CA ASP A 215 9.79 -0.88 -9.13
C ASP A 215 10.61 -1.71 -10.13
N LYS A 216 10.00 -2.09 -11.26
CA LYS A 216 10.63 -2.82 -12.36
C LYS A 216 11.07 -1.93 -13.53
N VAL A 217 10.94 -0.62 -13.39
CA VAL A 217 11.40 0.31 -14.42
C VAL A 217 12.85 0.67 -14.15
N GLU A 218 13.71 0.40 -15.11
CA GLU A 218 15.11 0.81 -15.10
C GLU A 218 15.27 2.08 -15.94
N VAL A 219 16.01 3.05 -15.41
CA VAL A 219 16.18 4.37 -16.05
C VAL A 219 17.63 4.79 -16.00
N ASP A 220 18.19 5.09 -17.18
CA ASP A 220 19.56 5.55 -17.32
C ASP A 220 19.65 6.76 -18.24
N VAL A 221 20.57 7.67 -17.95
CA VAL A 221 20.98 8.72 -18.88
C VAL A 221 22.30 8.29 -19.55
N LEU A 222 22.24 8.04 -20.85
CA LEU A 222 23.36 7.50 -21.60
C LEU A 222 23.92 8.57 -22.57
N ALA A 223 25.24 8.65 -22.65
CA ALA A 223 25.92 9.41 -23.70
C ALA A 223 26.36 8.44 -24.82
N GLN A 224 25.74 8.56 -25.99
CA GLN A 224 26.02 7.71 -27.14
C GLN A 224 26.32 8.57 -28.38
N ARG A 225 27.50 8.41 -28.97
CA ARG A 225 27.91 9.07 -30.24
C ARG A 225 27.67 10.60 -30.24
N GLY A 226 27.87 11.25 -29.10
CA GLY A 226 27.71 12.71 -28.97
C GLY A 226 26.25 13.15 -28.72
N GLN A 227 25.32 12.21 -28.59
CA GLN A 227 23.93 12.46 -28.15
C GLN A 227 23.76 12.02 -26.71
N ILE A 228 22.87 12.69 -26.00
CA ILE A 228 22.46 12.30 -24.65
C ILE A 228 21.04 11.73 -24.78
N VAL A 229 20.82 10.53 -24.24
CA VAL A 229 19.52 9.86 -24.31
C VAL A 229 19.09 9.40 -22.92
N LEU A 230 17.81 9.55 -22.63
CA LEU A 230 17.15 8.87 -21.52
C LEU A 230 16.72 7.49 -22.02
N ASN A 231 17.31 6.45 -21.45
CA ASN A 231 16.95 5.07 -21.70
C ASN A 231 15.99 4.61 -20.60
N VAL A 232 14.79 4.19 -20.97
CA VAL A 232 13.76 3.69 -20.05
C VAL A 232 13.42 2.27 -20.44
N GLN A 233 13.59 1.33 -19.51
CA GLN A 233 13.25 -0.08 -19.70
C GLN A 233 12.11 -0.45 -18.74
N ALA A 234 10.97 -0.84 -19.27
CA ALA A 234 9.80 -1.27 -18.49
C ALA A 234 9.48 -2.73 -18.81
N GLN A 235 9.34 -3.58 -17.77
CA GLN A 235 8.97 -5.00 -17.96
C GLN A 235 7.49 -5.17 -18.31
N GLU A 236 6.64 -4.22 -17.92
CA GLU A 236 5.21 -4.18 -18.18
C GLU A 236 4.76 -2.73 -18.45
N PRO A 237 3.64 -2.50 -19.13
CA PRO A 237 3.15 -1.14 -19.36
C PRO A 237 2.89 -0.42 -18.06
N ILE A 238 3.32 0.85 -17.97
CA ILE A 238 3.07 1.71 -16.81
C ILE A 238 2.60 3.09 -17.26
N LYS A 239 1.72 3.69 -16.49
CA LYS A 239 1.16 5.02 -16.76
C LYS A 239 1.61 6.06 -15.75
N ASP A 240 1.63 7.30 -16.22
CA ASP A 240 1.81 8.49 -15.38
C ASP A 240 3.07 8.43 -14.49
N LEU A 241 4.22 8.07 -15.10
CA LEU A 241 5.51 8.06 -14.42
C LEU A 241 6.20 9.42 -14.56
N VAL A 242 6.63 9.97 -13.43
CA VAL A 242 7.36 11.25 -13.41
C VAL A 242 8.86 10.99 -13.27
N PHE A 243 9.63 11.60 -14.14
CA PHE A 243 11.09 11.60 -14.09
C PHE A 243 11.60 12.96 -13.64
N GLU A 244 12.57 12.96 -12.76
CA GLU A 244 13.39 14.14 -12.47
C GLU A 244 14.71 14.01 -13.23
N LEU A 245 14.88 14.86 -14.23
CA LEU A 245 16.08 14.85 -15.06
C LEU A 245 17.22 15.64 -14.40
N PRO A 246 18.48 15.26 -14.65
CA PRO A 246 19.63 16.03 -14.20
C PRO A 246 19.55 17.49 -14.65
N THR A 247 20.03 18.39 -13.82
CA THR A 247 20.01 19.84 -14.06
C THR A 247 20.60 20.19 -15.43
N GLY A 248 19.85 20.96 -16.22
CA GLY A 248 20.24 21.39 -17.55
C GLY A 248 19.84 20.45 -18.67
N LEU A 249 19.37 19.23 -18.38
CA LEU A 249 18.89 18.31 -19.41
C LEU A 249 17.37 18.43 -19.60
N GLN A 250 16.93 18.42 -20.84
CA GLN A 250 15.52 18.48 -21.25
C GLN A 250 15.27 17.51 -22.42
N PRO A 251 14.08 16.90 -22.50
CA PRO A 251 13.69 16.13 -23.67
C PRO A 251 13.58 17.02 -24.90
N VAL A 252 13.98 16.48 -26.05
CA VAL A 252 13.83 17.16 -27.35
C VAL A 252 12.35 17.47 -27.61
N SER A 253 12.09 18.60 -28.28
CA SER A 253 10.75 19.02 -28.66
C SER A 253 10.03 17.94 -29.46
N GLY A 254 8.76 17.66 -29.10
CA GLY A 254 7.97 16.60 -29.71
C GLY A 254 8.13 15.23 -29.07
N SER A 255 8.91 15.11 -27.97
CA SER A 255 8.97 13.90 -27.17
C SER A 255 7.61 13.61 -26.51
N ALA A 256 7.38 12.34 -26.14
CA ALA A 256 6.17 11.91 -25.42
C ALA A 256 6.11 12.39 -23.95
N MET A 257 7.07 13.22 -23.51
CA MET A 257 7.16 13.72 -22.15
C MET A 257 6.57 15.14 -22.02
N GLN A 258 5.76 15.34 -20.99
CA GLN A 258 5.15 16.62 -20.65
C GLN A 258 5.86 17.26 -19.48
N LYS A 259 6.31 18.51 -19.62
CA LYS A 259 6.91 19.27 -18.51
C LYS A 259 5.84 19.58 -17.45
N LEU A 260 6.13 19.25 -16.20
CA LEU A 260 5.27 19.57 -15.04
C LEU A 260 5.79 20.79 -14.28
N SER A 261 7.07 20.81 -13.95
CA SER A 261 7.74 21.86 -13.22
C SER A 261 9.25 21.77 -13.50
N ASP A 262 10.06 22.56 -12.82
CA ASP A 262 11.51 22.55 -13.02
C ASP A 262 12.12 21.17 -12.79
N GLY A 263 12.73 20.63 -13.84
CA GLY A 263 13.36 19.31 -13.87
C GLY A 263 12.40 18.12 -13.89
N ARG A 264 11.08 18.30 -13.72
CA ARG A 264 10.11 17.20 -13.65
C ARG A 264 9.32 17.03 -14.93
N TRP A 265 9.30 15.80 -15.43
CA TRP A 265 8.70 15.42 -16.70
C TRP A 265 7.79 14.21 -16.53
N LEU A 266 6.54 14.34 -16.96
CA LEU A 266 5.55 13.27 -16.95
C LEU A 266 5.59 12.49 -18.27
N PHE A 267 5.70 11.18 -18.17
CA PHE A 267 5.49 10.25 -19.26
C PHE A 267 4.19 9.49 -18.99
N ARG A 268 3.14 9.78 -19.80
CA ARG A 268 1.80 9.28 -19.52
C ARG A 268 1.64 7.79 -19.78
N ASP A 269 2.23 7.28 -20.85
CA ASP A 269 2.06 5.89 -21.27
C ASP A 269 3.41 5.32 -21.68
N ILE A 270 3.98 4.47 -20.85
CA ILE A 270 5.21 3.75 -21.11
C ILE A 270 4.83 2.30 -21.45
N PRO A 271 4.99 1.85 -22.70
CA PRO A 271 4.79 0.45 -23.07
C PRO A 271 5.85 -0.46 -22.46
N ALA A 272 5.59 -1.77 -22.42
CA ALA A 272 6.64 -2.73 -22.12
C ALA A 272 7.75 -2.69 -23.17
N GLY A 273 8.99 -2.86 -22.72
CA GLY A 273 10.19 -2.81 -23.59
C GLY A 273 11.10 -1.61 -23.29
N THR A 274 11.94 -1.28 -24.27
CA THR A 274 12.92 -0.19 -24.15
C THR A 274 12.46 1.03 -24.95
N ILE A 275 12.52 2.19 -24.34
CA ILE A 275 12.27 3.49 -24.98
C ILE A 275 13.53 4.34 -24.83
N MET A 276 13.92 5.01 -25.90
CA MET A 276 15.01 5.99 -25.92
C MET A 276 14.44 7.36 -26.24
N ILE A 277 14.74 8.34 -25.41
CA ILE A 277 14.29 9.73 -25.55
C ILE A 277 15.52 10.62 -25.64
N ASP A 278 15.66 11.33 -26.75
CA ASP A 278 16.78 12.27 -26.92
C ASP A 278 16.66 13.44 -25.95
N LEU A 279 17.79 13.77 -25.31
CA LEU A 279 17.91 14.90 -24.40
C LEU A 279 18.88 15.95 -24.98
N HIS A 280 18.68 17.19 -24.59
CA HIS A 280 19.61 18.30 -24.88
C HIS A 280 19.79 19.19 -23.65
N HIS A 281 20.86 20.02 -23.66
CA HIS A 281 21.11 21.06 -22.66
C HIS A 281 20.22 22.28 -22.85
#